data_ce1befbe6bcd95351183299b1267966a
#
_entry.id   ce1befbe6bcd95351183299b1267966a
#
_cell.length_a   1.000
_cell.length_b   1.000
_cell.length_c   1.000
_cell.angle_alpha   90.00
_cell.angle_beta   90.00
_cell.angle_gamma   90.00
#
_symmetry.space_group_name_H-M   'P 1'
#
loop_
_entity.id
_entity.type
_entity.pdbx_description
1 polymer ?
#
loop_
_entity_poly.entity_id
_entity_poly.type
_entity_poly.pdbx_seq_one_letter_code
_entity_poly.pdbx_strand_id
1 'polypeptide(L)'
;MAFGDGINTVNNKYYDMDNILNARFGESSSEITVEFKKTVLIRNYETEVVDLMSTVKLDEAVDGMDRALITCILNAQLELQAYMSLLIRGKVGQTEYDQRKNKILMDVNSMANRYERLTGRSAGKYLELIENRG
;
A
#
# COMPACT_ATOMS: atom_id res chain seq x y z
N MET A 1 -4.11 -6.33 19.91
CA MET A 1 -2.91 -6.01 19.33
C MET A 1 -3.06 -5.02 18.21
N ALA A 2 -2.06 -4.38 18.03
CA ALA A 2 -2.06 -3.34 17.06
C ALA A 2 -2.45 -3.79 15.68
N PHE A 3 -2.24 -5.04 15.36
CA PHE A 3 -2.52 -5.44 14.00
C PHE A 3 -3.99 -5.45 13.67
N GLY A 4 -4.82 -5.79 14.64
CA GLY A 4 -6.24 -5.72 14.44
C GLY A 4 -6.69 -4.32 14.13
N ASP A 5 -6.08 -3.35 14.80
CA ASP A 5 -6.34 -1.95 14.51
C ASP A 5 -5.50 -1.47 13.35
N GLY A 6 -4.29 -1.96 13.33
CA GLY A 6 -3.29 -1.45 12.43
C GLY A 6 -3.40 -1.96 11.03
N ILE A 7 -4.31 -2.87 10.76
CA ILE A 7 -4.46 -3.32 9.40
C ILE A 7 -4.72 -2.18 8.47
N ASN A 8 -5.33 -1.16 9.00
CA ASN A 8 -5.73 -0.03 8.18
C ASN A 8 -4.78 1.12 8.28
N THR A 9 -3.78 1.00 9.12
CA THR A 9 -2.83 2.08 9.32
C THR A 9 -1.54 1.75 8.61
N VAL A 10 -1.19 2.55 7.65
CA VAL A 10 0.03 2.34 6.91
C VAL A 10 1.21 2.69 7.77
N ASN A 11 2.14 1.76 7.83
CA ASN A 11 3.44 1.97 8.41
C ASN A 11 4.42 1.09 7.66
N ASN A 12 5.65 1.07 8.07
CA ASN A 12 6.67 0.33 7.34
C ASN A 12 6.43 -1.18 7.29
N LYS A 13 5.60 -1.70 8.18
CA LYS A 13 5.29 -3.13 8.19
C LYS A 13 4.57 -3.59 6.95
N TYR A 14 3.82 -2.71 6.29
CA TYR A 14 3.14 -3.07 5.05
C TYR A 14 4.10 -3.34 3.91
N TYR A 15 5.34 -2.93 4.05
CA TYR A 15 6.37 -3.18 3.05
C TYR A 15 7.35 -4.24 3.50
N ASP A 16 7.01 -4.95 4.57
CA ASP A 16 7.79 -6.07 5.07
C ASP A 16 6.99 -7.35 4.88
N MET A 17 7.30 -8.07 3.81
CA MET A 17 6.56 -9.27 3.47
C MET A 17 6.60 -10.31 4.57
N ASP A 18 7.70 -10.42 5.32
CA ASP A 18 7.79 -11.42 6.39
C ASP A 18 6.79 -11.11 7.50
N ASN A 19 6.64 -9.85 7.87
CA ASN A 19 5.64 -9.46 8.86
C ASN A 19 4.23 -9.71 8.36
N ILE A 20 3.99 -9.44 7.08
CA ILE A 20 2.68 -9.64 6.50
C ILE A 20 2.35 -11.13 6.44
N LEU A 21 3.31 -11.96 6.06
CA LEU A 21 3.10 -13.40 5.99
C LEU A 21 2.88 -14.03 7.35
N ASN A 22 3.44 -13.45 8.39
CA ASN A 22 3.20 -13.92 9.75
C ASN A 22 1.82 -13.53 10.25
N ALA A 23 1.18 -12.55 9.63
CA ALA A 23 -0.20 -12.24 9.93
C ALA A 23 -1.08 -13.33 9.34
N ARG A 24 -2.17 -13.62 10.02
CA ARG A 24 -3.03 -14.70 9.58
C ARG A 24 -4.00 -14.25 8.51
N PHE A 25 -3.64 -14.50 7.27
CA PHE A 25 -4.58 -14.34 6.17
C PHE A 25 -5.24 -15.69 5.89
N GLY A 26 -5.88 -16.22 6.91
CA GLY A 26 -6.42 -17.56 6.84
C GLY A 26 -7.64 -17.72 5.96
N GLU A 27 -8.31 -16.65 5.62
CA GLU A 27 -9.52 -16.70 4.83
C GLU A 27 -9.27 -16.24 3.40
N SER A 28 -9.77 -17.02 2.45
CA SER A 28 -9.81 -16.59 1.07
C SER A 28 -10.80 -15.45 0.92
N SER A 29 -10.49 -14.51 0.06
CA SER A 29 -11.41 -13.43 -0.22
C SER A 29 -11.24 -12.96 -1.66
N SER A 30 -12.36 -12.70 -2.31
CA SER A 30 -12.36 -12.08 -3.63
C SER A 30 -12.53 -10.57 -3.52
N GLU A 31 -12.67 -10.05 -2.33
CA GLU A 31 -12.79 -8.61 -2.11
C GLU A 31 -11.82 -8.20 -1.00
N ILE A 32 -10.98 -7.23 -1.29
CA ILE A 32 -9.97 -6.75 -0.34
C ILE A 32 -10.16 -5.25 -0.20
N THR A 33 -10.31 -4.82 1.06
CA THR A 33 -10.45 -3.41 1.40
C THR A 33 -9.27 -2.99 2.25
N VAL A 34 -8.69 -1.86 1.92
CA VAL A 34 -7.56 -1.28 2.64
C VAL A 34 -7.88 0.17 2.97
N GLU A 35 -7.55 0.55 4.19
CA GLU A 35 -7.64 1.94 4.62
C GLU A 35 -6.24 2.46 4.88
N PHE A 36 -5.93 3.63 4.32
CA PHE A 36 -4.69 4.34 4.57
C PHE A 36 -5.01 5.55 5.44
N LYS A 37 -4.46 5.56 6.64
CA LYS A 37 -4.66 6.68 7.57
C LYS A 37 -3.30 7.08 8.11
N LYS A 38 -2.95 8.34 7.95
CA LYS A 38 -1.66 8.84 8.36
C LYS A 38 -1.74 10.32 8.69
N THR A 39 -0.99 10.72 9.72
CA THR A 39 -0.74 12.13 10.00
C THR A 39 0.54 12.52 9.28
N VAL A 40 0.44 13.49 8.40
CA VAL A 40 1.57 13.93 7.57
C VAL A 40 2.02 15.30 8.04
N LEU A 41 3.32 15.45 8.24
CA LEU A 41 3.92 16.75 8.51
C LEU A 41 4.01 17.51 7.18
N ILE A 42 3.43 18.68 7.16
CA ILE A 42 3.43 19.55 6.00
C ILE A 42 4.25 20.80 6.32
N ARG A 43 4.18 21.79 5.46
CA ARG A 43 4.96 23.04 5.63
C ARG A 43 4.60 23.74 6.93
N ASN A 44 5.55 24.49 7.45
CA ASN A 44 5.38 25.35 8.65
C ASN A 44 5.05 24.54 9.90
N TYR A 45 5.55 23.30 9.96
CA TYR A 45 5.35 22.43 11.13
C TYR A 45 3.88 22.10 11.41
N GLU A 46 3.03 22.29 10.43
CA GLU A 46 1.65 21.86 10.54
C GLU A 46 1.53 20.38 10.19
N THR A 47 0.50 19.76 10.69
CA THR A 47 0.19 18.37 10.34
C THR A 47 -1.18 18.30 9.69
N GLU A 48 -1.36 17.25 8.91
CA GLU A 48 -2.65 16.98 8.29
C GLU A 48 -2.91 15.49 8.36
N VAL A 49 -4.12 15.12 8.71
CA VAL A 49 -4.54 13.72 8.72
C VAL A 49 -5.10 13.39 7.36
N VAL A 50 -4.58 12.34 6.76
CA VAL A 50 -5.11 11.81 5.51
C VAL A 50 -5.73 10.46 5.81
N ASP A 51 -6.95 10.25 5.35
CA ASP A 51 -7.67 9.01 5.57
C ASP A 51 -8.36 8.63 4.26
N LEU A 52 -7.89 7.58 3.63
CA LEU A 52 -8.39 7.12 2.35
C LEU A 52 -8.68 5.62 2.43
N MET A 53 -9.60 5.16 1.61
CA MET A 53 -9.98 3.75 1.58
C MET A 53 -10.11 3.29 0.14
N SER A 54 -9.74 2.05 -0.12
CA SER A 54 -9.90 1.44 -1.43
C SER A 54 -10.33 -0.01 -1.28
N THR A 55 -11.19 -0.43 -2.18
CA THR A 55 -11.64 -1.82 -2.27
C THR A 55 -11.38 -2.32 -3.67
N VAL A 56 -10.82 -3.51 -3.78
CA VAL A 56 -10.67 -4.19 -5.05
C VAL A 56 -11.49 -5.47 -5.03
N LYS A 57 -12.13 -5.75 -6.15
CA LYS A 57 -12.84 -7.01 -6.37
C LYS A 57 -12.06 -7.83 -7.39
N LEU A 58 -11.86 -9.09 -7.07
CA LEU A 58 -11.06 -9.99 -7.88
C LEU A 58 -12.00 -11.06 -8.50
N ASP A 59 -11.57 -11.61 -9.60
CA ASP A 59 -12.34 -12.68 -10.26
C ASP A 59 -12.38 -13.94 -9.40
N GLU A 60 -11.31 -14.20 -8.66
CA GLU A 60 -11.20 -15.36 -7.81
C GLU A 60 -10.79 -14.96 -6.42
N ALA A 61 -11.19 -15.74 -5.43
CA ALA A 61 -10.75 -15.53 -4.07
C ALA A 61 -9.25 -15.80 -3.94
N VAL A 62 -8.58 -14.98 -3.19
CA VAL A 62 -7.15 -15.14 -2.92
C VAL A 62 -6.90 -15.18 -1.43
N ASP A 63 -5.81 -15.81 -1.04
CA ASP A 63 -5.38 -15.88 0.35
C ASP A 63 -3.86 -15.77 0.42
N GLY A 64 -3.33 -15.95 1.63
CA GLY A 64 -1.90 -16.04 1.86
C GLY A 64 -1.12 -14.91 1.23
N MET A 65 -0.08 -15.28 0.48
CA MET A 65 0.87 -14.33 -0.08
C MET A 65 0.27 -13.45 -1.16
N ASP A 66 -0.66 -13.98 -1.94
CA ASP A 66 -1.34 -13.20 -2.96
C ASP A 66 -2.15 -12.09 -2.30
N ARG A 67 -2.89 -12.42 -1.27
CA ARG A 67 -3.67 -11.42 -0.54
C ARG A 67 -2.75 -10.39 0.11
N ALA A 68 -1.64 -10.83 0.68
CA ALA A 68 -0.69 -9.93 1.31
C ALA A 68 -0.11 -8.94 0.30
N LEU A 69 0.28 -9.43 -0.86
CA LEU A 69 0.84 -8.56 -1.91
C LEU A 69 -0.19 -7.55 -2.40
N ILE A 70 -1.42 -7.98 -2.64
CA ILE A 70 -2.48 -7.07 -3.08
C ILE A 70 -2.73 -6.00 -2.03
N THR A 71 -2.76 -6.39 -0.76
CA THR A 71 -2.95 -5.43 0.33
C THR A 71 -1.84 -4.37 0.33
N CYS A 72 -0.60 -4.78 0.13
CA CYS A 72 0.52 -3.83 0.07
C CYS A 72 0.41 -2.90 -1.12
N ILE A 73 0.01 -3.43 -2.26
CA ILE A 73 -0.14 -2.63 -3.48
C ILE A 73 -1.24 -1.59 -3.29
N LEU A 74 -2.36 -1.98 -2.71
CA LEU A 74 -3.45 -1.04 -2.46
C LEU A 74 -3.04 0.04 -1.47
N ASN A 75 -2.30 -0.31 -0.43
CA ASN A 75 -1.77 0.68 0.50
C ASN A 75 -0.87 1.68 -0.21
N ALA A 76 0.02 1.18 -1.05
CA ALA A 76 0.93 2.04 -1.80
C ALA A 76 0.16 2.99 -2.71
N GLN A 77 -0.86 2.49 -3.36
CA GLN A 77 -1.70 3.30 -4.24
C GLN A 77 -2.39 4.42 -3.46
N LEU A 78 -2.94 4.10 -2.30
CA LEU A 78 -3.59 5.10 -1.46
C LEU A 78 -2.60 6.14 -0.97
N GLU A 79 -1.40 5.71 -0.61
CA GLU A 79 -0.36 6.64 -0.19
C GLU A 79 0.04 7.59 -1.33
N LEU A 80 0.17 7.07 -2.54
CA LEU A 80 0.43 7.91 -3.70
C LEU A 80 -0.68 8.92 -3.93
N GLN A 81 -1.93 8.50 -3.79
CA GLN A 81 -3.07 9.40 -3.93
C GLN A 81 -3.06 10.49 -2.86
N ALA A 82 -2.72 10.11 -1.63
CA ALA A 82 -2.63 11.06 -0.53
C ALA A 82 -1.60 12.15 -0.81
N TYR A 83 -0.40 11.76 -1.23
CA TYR A 83 0.65 12.73 -1.52
C TYR A 83 0.37 13.55 -2.78
N MET A 84 -0.31 12.97 -3.76
CA MET A 84 -0.74 13.73 -4.92
C MET A 84 -1.75 14.82 -4.52
N SER A 85 -2.68 14.48 -3.64
CA SER A 85 -3.63 15.45 -3.12
C SER A 85 -2.92 16.58 -2.38
N LEU A 86 -1.94 16.23 -1.55
CA LEU A 86 -1.16 17.25 -0.83
C LEU A 86 -0.38 18.14 -1.78
N LEU A 87 0.18 17.56 -2.84
CA LEU A 87 0.90 18.34 -3.85
C LEU A 87 -0.03 19.32 -4.56
N ILE A 88 -1.19 18.86 -5.00
CA ILE A 88 -2.17 19.68 -5.70
C ILE A 88 -2.63 20.82 -4.82
N ARG A 89 -2.81 20.58 -3.54
CA ARG A 89 -3.24 21.61 -2.59
C ARG A 89 -2.11 22.50 -2.11
N GLY A 90 -0.88 22.28 -2.61
CA GLY A 90 0.25 23.09 -2.22
C GLY A 90 0.80 22.81 -0.83
N LYS A 91 0.42 21.68 -0.22
CA LYS A 91 0.84 21.33 1.13
C LYS A 91 2.22 20.72 1.16
N VAL A 92 2.65 20.07 0.09
CA VAL A 92 4.00 19.56 -0.07
C VAL A 92 4.55 20.04 -1.41
N GLY A 93 5.87 20.10 -1.53
CA GLY A 93 6.52 20.53 -2.76
C GLY A 93 6.72 19.39 -3.75
N GLN A 94 7.02 19.75 -5.00
CA GLN A 94 7.23 18.77 -6.06
C GLN A 94 8.37 17.81 -5.73
N THR A 95 9.48 18.32 -5.24
CA THR A 95 10.63 17.49 -4.90
C THR A 95 10.28 16.48 -3.81
N GLU A 96 9.58 16.93 -2.79
CA GLU A 96 9.14 16.06 -1.70
C GLU A 96 8.19 14.98 -2.21
N TYR A 97 7.27 15.36 -3.07
CA TYR A 97 6.35 14.41 -3.69
C TYR A 97 7.12 13.35 -4.50
N ASP A 98 8.07 13.80 -5.32
CA ASP A 98 8.84 12.90 -6.17
C ASP A 98 9.65 11.90 -5.34
N GLN A 99 10.26 12.38 -4.26
CA GLN A 99 11.03 11.52 -3.36
C GLN A 99 10.13 10.47 -2.72
N ARG A 100 8.96 10.88 -2.26
CA ARG A 100 8.03 9.96 -1.62
C ARG A 100 7.50 8.94 -2.62
N LYS A 101 7.17 9.38 -3.82
CA LYS A 101 6.71 8.49 -4.87
C LYS A 101 7.75 7.44 -5.20
N ASN A 102 9.00 7.85 -5.38
CA ASN A 102 10.07 6.92 -5.69
C ASN A 102 10.26 5.89 -4.58
N LYS A 103 10.20 6.32 -3.33
CA LYS A 103 10.31 5.42 -2.18
C LYS A 103 9.19 4.38 -2.18
N ILE A 104 7.96 4.83 -2.40
CA ILE A 104 6.81 3.94 -2.42
C ILE A 104 6.95 2.90 -3.54
N LEU A 105 7.33 3.33 -4.73
CA LEU A 105 7.47 2.42 -5.86
C LEU A 105 8.62 1.43 -5.64
N MET A 106 9.71 1.86 -5.04
CA MET A 106 10.80 0.95 -4.69
C MET A 106 10.36 -0.10 -3.68
N ASP A 107 9.61 0.30 -2.68
CA ASP A 107 9.11 -0.64 -1.67
C ASP A 107 8.17 -1.67 -2.30
N VAL A 108 7.28 -1.23 -3.20
CA VAL A 108 6.38 -2.14 -3.90
C VAL A 108 7.15 -3.13 -4.75
N ASN A 109 8.15 -2.65 -5.50
CA ASN A 109 8.95 -3.54 -6.33
C ASN A 109 9.72 -4.55 -5.49
N SER A 110 10.23 -4.15 -4.36
CA SER A 110 10.91 -5.04 -3.43
C SER A 110 9.98 -6.14 -2.94
N MET A 111 8.77 -5.77 -2.58
CA MET A 111 7.75 -6.73 -2.13
C MET A 111 7.36 -7.68 -3.24
N ALA A 112 7.18 -7.17 -4.45
CA ALA A 112 6.84 -7.99 -5.60
C ALA A 112 7.94 -9.00 -5.90
N ASN A 113 9.20 -8.58 -5.82
CA ASN A 113 10.33 -9.48 -6.03
C ASN A 113 10.37 -10.59 -5.00
N ARG A 114 10.10 -10.27 -3.74
CA ARG A 114 10.03 -11.28 -2.68
C ARG A 114 8.89 -12.25 -2.92
N TYR A 115 7.74 -11.74 -3.30
CA TYR A 115 6.59 -12.58 -3.63
C TYR A 115 6.96 -13.59 -4.72
N GLU A 116 7.60 -13.11 -5.80
CA GLU A 116 7.98 -13.98 -6.92
C GLU A 116 8.99 -15.03 -6.50
N ARG A 117 9.96 -14.67 -5.67
CA ARG A 117 10.94 -15.64 -5.16
C ARG A 117 10.31 -16.70 -4.29
N LEU A 118 9.37 -16.30 -3.45
CA LEU A 118 8.77 -17.22 -2.48
C LEU A 118 7.70 -18.11 -3.10
N THR A 119 7.00 -17.64 -4.12
CA THR A 119 5.89 -18.37 -4.72
C THR A 119 6.22 -18.99 -6.06
N GLY A 120 7.22 -18.48 -6.75
CA GLY A 120 7.50 -18.88 -8.12
C GLY A 120 6.50 -18.33 -9.14
N ARG A 121 5.60 -17.45 -8.70
CA ARG A 121 4.59 -16.86 -9.58
C ARG A 121 4.92 -15.41 -9.88
N SER A 122 4.47 -14.91 -11.04
CA SER A 122 4.68 -13.53 -11.41
C SER A 122 3.74 -12.60 -10.63
N ALA A 123 4.26 -11.46 -10.18
CA ALA A 123 3.48 -10.42 -9.55
C ALA A 123 2.87 -9.44 -10.55
N GLY A 124 3.15 -9.61 -11.83
CA GLY A 124 2.80 -8.62 -12.85
C GLY A 124 1.35 -8.21 -12.86
N LYS A 125 0.44 -9.18 -12.78
CA LYS A 125 -0.99 -8.86 -12.80
C LYS A 125 -1.45 -8.02 -11.61
N TYR A 126 -0.79 -8.17 -10.47
CA TYR A 126 -1.14 -7.37 -9.29
C TYR A 126 -0.52 -5.99 -9.35
N LEU A 127 0.67 -5.87 -9.93
CA LEU A 127 1.30 -4.57 -10.10
C LEU A 127 0.49 -3.66 -11.01
N GLU A 128 -0.28 -4.20 -11.91
CA GLU A 128 -1.16 -3.41 -12.76
C GLU A 128 -2.20 -2.62 -11.98
N LEU A 129 -2.50 -3.03 -10.76
CA LEU A 129 -3.43 -2.28 -9.92
C LEU A 129 -2.92 -0.86 -9.65
N ILE A 130 -1.61 -0.68 -9.54
CA ILE A 130 -1.02 0.65 -9.40
C ILE A 130 -0.89 1.34 -10.76
N GLU A 131 -0.38 0.63 -11.76
CA GLU A 131 -0.12 1.23 -13.07
C GLU A 131 -1.39 1.75 -13.73
N ASN A 132 -2.46 1.02 -13.62
CA ASN A 132 -3.72 1.39 -14.26
C ASN A 132 -4.38 2.60 -13.62
N ARG A 133 -3.88 3.03 -12.48
CA ARG A 133 -4.44 4.18 -11.78
C ARG A 133 -3.50 5.37 -11.71
N GLY A 134 -2.28 5.15 -12.12
CA GLY A 134 -1.24 6.16 -12.10
C GLY A 134 -1.40 7.23 -13.15
#